data_b2c68d143e8385bdaa6ca52ddc2aee59
#
_entry.id   b2c68d143e8385bdaa6ca52ddc2aee59
#
_cell.length_a   1.000
_cell.length_b   1.000
_cell.length_c   1.000
_cell.angle_alpha   90.00
_cell.angle_beta   90.00
_cell.angle_gamma   90.00
#
_symmetry.space_group_name_H-M   'P 1'
#
loop_
_entity.id
_entity.type
_entity.pdbx_description
1 polymer ?
#
loop_
_entity_poly.entity_id
_entity_poly.type
_entity_poly.pdbx_seq_one_letter_code
_entity_poly.pdbx_strand_id
1 'polypeptide(L)'
;MNEKKVQDQTKKIIGKGRRALRLGVNIFVYTFVGLFMLLMIFFGISQTSIFKDWLRDTVVEIVNDGIQGKLSIEEIDGTIFTSFLIKNVTLTSLQNDTVVSAGNIELRTSPLKILFKNIYVRKFELKNTRIRLIEESDGELNIAKIFPPSTEPEDTTT
;
A
#
# COMPACT_ATOMS: atom_id res chain seq x y z
N MET A 1 -53.31 25.40 36.41
CA MET A 1 -52.77 25.40 35.08
C MET A 1 -52.26 23.98 34.77
N ASN A 2 -52.79 23.38 33.74
CA ASN A 2 -53.06 21.98 33.47
C ASN A 2 -51.87 21.01 33.46
N GLU A 3 -51.76 20.13 34.43
CA GLU A 3 -50.84 18.97 34.46
C GLU A 3 -50.96 18.09 33.20
N LYS A 4 -52.15 17.93 32.64
CA LYS A 4 -52.39 17.22 31.37
C LYS A 4 -51.61 17.82 30.18
N LYS A 5 -51.50 19.15 30.10
CA LYS A 5 -50.72 19.81 29.01
C LYS A 5 -49.21 19.57 29.13
N VAL A 6 -48.72 19.55 30.37
CA VAL A 6 -47.28 19.28 30.62
C VAL A 6 -46.94 17.82 30.28
N GLN A 7 -47.79 16.88 30.70
CA GLN A 7 -47.59 15.46 30.36
C GLN A 7 -47.66 15.17 28.86
N ASP A 8 -48.55 15.86 28.13
CA ASP A 8 -48.67 15.66 26.67
C ASP A 8 -47.47 16.24 25.90
N GLN A 9 -46.97 17.38 26.34
CA GLN A 9 -45.74 17.98 25.81
C GLN A 9 -44.52 17.07 26.08
N THR A 10 -44.40 16.53 27.27
CA THR A 10 -43.30 15.62 27.65
C THR A 10 -43.32 14.33 26.83
N LYS A 11 -44.48 13.71 26.63
CA LYS A 11 -44.64 12.52 25.76
C LYS A 11 -44.26 12.81 24.30
N LYS A 12 -44.61 14.00 23.81
CA LYS A 12 -44.31 14.41 22.41
C LYS A 12 -42.81 14.65 22.18
N ILE A 13 -42.11 15.21 23.16
CA ILE A 13 -40.66 15.43 23.14
C ILE A 13 -39.92 14.10 23.20
N ILE A 14 -40.30 13.21 24.10
CA ILE A 14 -39.72 11.87 24.25
C ILE A 14 -39.93 11.03 22.96
N GLY A 15 -41.12 11.13 22.35
CA GLY A 15 -41.43 10.43 21.11
C GLY A 15 -40.60 10.90 19.91
N LYS A 16 -40.35 12.22 19.82
CA LYS A 16 -39.47 12.79 18.76
C LYS A 16 -38.00 12.38 18.96
N GLY A 17 -37.51 12.43 20.20
CA GLY A 17 -36.13 12.00 20.51
C GLY A 17 -35.89 10.53 20.18
N ARG A 18 -36.82 9.64 20.50
CA ARG A 18 -36.71 8.21 20.15
C ARG A 18 -36.73 7.95 18.65
N ARG A 19 -37.50 8.71 17.87
CA ARG A 19 -37.51 8.60 16.39
C ARG A 19 -36.20 9.11 15.79
N ALA A 20 -35.70 10.25 16.25
CA ALA A 20 -34.42 10.79 15.80
C ALA A 20 -33.26 9.85 16.12
N LEU A 21 -33.26 9.25 17.31
CA LEU A 21 -32.24 8.26 17.70
C LEU A 21 -32.30 7.02 16.81
N ARG A 22 -33.49 6.48 16.55
CA ARG A 22 -33.65 5.33 15.64
C ARG A 22 -33.18 5.64 14.21
N LEU A 23 -33.51 6.83 13.70
CA LEU A 23 -33.02 7.29 12.40
C LEU A 23 -31.48 7.39 12.38
N GLY A 24 -30.88 7.98 13.41
CA GLY A 24 -29.43 8.09 13.54
C GLY A 24 -28.76 6.71 13.59
N VAL A 25 -29.30 5.79 14.40
CA VAL A 25 -28.80 4.42 14.48
C VAL A 25 -28.92 3.69 13.13
N ASN A 26 -30.06 3.81 12.45
CA ASN A 26 -30.24 3.17 11.15
C ASN A 26 -29.28 3.71 10.10
N ILE A 27 -29.10 5.03 10.02
CA ILE A 27 -28.13 5.65 9.10
C ILE A 27 -26.72 5.14 9.43
N PHE A 28 -26.33 5.11 10.69
CA PHE A 28 -25.03 4.60 11.11
C PHE A 28 -24.84 3.12 10.70
N VAL A 29 -25.84 2.28 10.95
CA VAL A 29 -25.78 0.86 10.58
C VAL A 29 -25.66 0.68 9.07
N TYR A 30 -26.48 1.38 8.27
CA TYR A 30 -26.41 1.27 6.82
C TYR A 30 -25.08 1.80 6.26
N THR A 31 -24.54 2.89 6.81
CA THR A 31 -23.23 3.41 6.43
C THR A 31 -22.14 2.42 6.78
N PHE A 32 -22.19 1.82 7.96
CA PHE A 32 -21.21 0.82 8.40
C PHE A 32 -21.27 -0.44 7.53
N VAL A 33 -22.47 -0.95 7.24
CA VAL A 33 -22.66 -2.11 6.35
C VAL A 33 -22.16 -1.81 4.94
N GLY A 34 -22.48 -0.62 4.42
CA GLY A 34 -22.00 -0.18 3.10
C GLY A 34 -20.48 -0.10 3.02
N LEU A 35 -19.84 0.51 4.04
CA LEU A 35 -18.38 0.57 4.13
C LEU A 35 -17.77 -0.82 4.25
N PHE A 36 -18.36 -1.70 5.06
CA PHE A 36 -17.89 -3.07 5.21
C PHE A 36 -17.99 -3.87 3.90
N MET A 37 -19.10 -3.73 3.17
CA MET A 37 -19.23 -4.33 1.84
C MET A 37 -18.18 -3.82 0.86
N LEU A 38 -17.93 -2.51 0.86
CA LEU A 38 -16.92 -1.91 -0.01
C LEU A 38 -15.52 -2.44 0.31
N LEU A 39 -15.17 -2.60 1.59
CA LEU A 39 -13.91 -3.21 2.02
C LEU A 39 -13.82 -4.68 1.59
N MET A 40 -14.91 -5.44 1.67
CA MET A 40 -14.94 -6.84 1.21
C MET A 40 -14.73 -6.95 -0.29
N ILE A 41 -15.37 -6.07 -1.08
CA ILE A 41 -15.17 -6.01 -2.53
C ILE A 41 -13.73 -5.65 -2.87
N PHE A 42 -13.18 -4.62 -2.23
CA PHE A 42 -11.78 -4.22 -2.41
C PHE A 42 -10.81 -5.36 -2.07
N PHE A 43 -11.06 -6.06 -0.96
CA PHE A 43 -10.26 -7.23 -0.58
C PHE A 43 -10.36 -8.35 -1.62
N GLY A 44 -11.56 -8.63 -2.13
CA GLY A 44 -11.77 -9.61 -3.21
C GLY A 44 -11.02 -9.26 -4.49
N ILE A 45 -11.12 -8.01 -4.94
CA ILE A 45 -10.41 -7.52 -6.14
C ILE A 45 -8.90 -7.63 -5.96
N SER A 46 -8.38 -7.29 -4.77
CA SER A 46 -6.94 -7.33 -4.50
C SER A 46 -6.31 -8.73 -4.54
N GLN A 47 -7.14 -9.77 -4.52
CA GLN A 47 -6.69 -11.16 -4.67
C GLN A 47 -6.66 -11.63 -6.13
N THR A 48 -7.21 -10.86 -7.05
CA THR A 48 -7.26 -11.24 -8.46
C THR A 48 -5.89 -11.08 -9.12
N SER A 49 -5.60 -11.92 -10.14
CA SER A 49 -4.41 -11.79 -10.97
C SER A 49 -4.37 -10.43 -11.68
N ILE A 50 -5.52 -9.96 -12.16
CA ILE A 50 -5.63 -8.66 -12.85
C ILE A 50 -5.09 -7.52 -11.99
N PHE A 51 -5.45 -7.51 -10.69
CA PHE A 51 -4.94 -6.49 -9.77
C PHE A 51 -3.44 -6.63 -9.51
N LYS A 52 -2.95 -7.85 -9.36
CA LYS A 52 -1.53 -8.14 -9.14
C LYS A 52 -0.69 -7.76 -10.36
N ASP A 53 -1.16 -8.05 -11.56
CA ASP A 53 -0.51 -7.66 -12.81
C ASP A 53 -0.48 -6.14 -12.98
N TRP A 54 -1.60 -5.47 -12.74
CA TRP A 54 -1.65 -4.02 -12.75
C TRP A 54 -0.70 -3.39 -11.72
N LEU A 55 -0.63 -3.95 -10.52
CA LEU A 55 0.29 -3.49 -9.48
C LEU A 55 1.76 -3.66 -9.91
N ARG A 56 2.11 -4.83 -10.48
CA ARG A 56 3.43 -5.10 -11.03
C ARG A 56 3.81 -4.06 -12.07
N ASP A 57 2.94 -3.86 -13.04
CA ASP A 57 3.20 -2.95 -14.17
C ASP A 57 3.36 -1.52 -13.68
N THR A 58 2.50 -1.08 -12.75
CA THR A 58 2.58 0.25 -12.13
C THR A 58 3.90 0.44 -11.34
N VAL A 59 4.30 -0.56 -10.55
CA VAL A 59 5.58 -0.50 -9.81
C VAL A 59 6.77 -0.45 -10.75
N VAL A 60 6.76 -1.29 -11.78
CA VAL A 60 7.84 -1.32 -12.79
C VAL A 60 7.93 0.01 -13.54
N GLU A 61 6.80 0.59 -13.93
CA GLU A 61 6.75 1.90 -14.61
C GLU A 61 7.30 3.01 -13.71
N ILE A 62 6.78 3.17 -12.49
CA ILE A 62 7.22 4.21 -11.55
C ILE A 62 8.72 4.11 -11.25
N VAL A 63 9.22 2.89 -11.04
CA VAL A 63 10.64 2.71 -10.75
C VAL A 63 11.49 3.02 -11.97
N ASN A 64 11.11 2.54 -13.15
CA ASN A 64 11.85 2.79 -14.38
C ASN A 64 11.88 4.27 -14.78
N ASP A 65 10.84 5.03 -14.44
CA ASP A 65 10.85 6.48 -14.66
C ASP A 65 11.82 7.22 -13.71
N GLY A 66 12.12 6.64 -12.55
CA GLY A 66 13.01 7.21 -11.55
C GLY A 66 14.47 6.76 -11.60
N ILE A 67 14.81 5.77 -12.44
CA ILE A 67 16.17 5.20 -12.51
C ILE A 67 16.77 5.29 -13.90
N GLN A 68 18.11 5.29 -13.95
CA GLN A 68 18.89 5.18 -15.18
C GLN A 68 19.26 3.71 -15.46
N GLY A 69 18.24 2.87 -15.65
CA GLY A 69 18.37 1.44 -15.85
C GLY A 69 17.02 0.85 -16.15
N LYS A 70 16.90 -0.46 -15.99
CA LYS A 70 15.63 -1.15 -16.20
C LYS A 70 15.36 -2.15 -15.10
N LEU A 71 14.28 -1.94 -14.35
CA LEU A 71 13.69 -2.92 -13.46
C LEU A 71 12.72 -3.79 -14.26
N SER A 72 12.80 -5.10 -14.07
CA SER A 72 11.82 -6.07 -14.54
C SER A 72 11.38 -6.95 -13.39
N ILE A 73 10.08 -7.19 -13.31
CA ILE A 73 9.44 -8.07 -12.34
C ILE A 73 8.54 -9.01 -13.12
N GLU A 74 8.73 -10.33 -12.97
CA GLU A 74 7.91 -11.30 -13.69
C GLU A 74 6.51 -11.41 -13.06
N GLU A 75 6.45 -11.58 -11.74
CA GLU A 75 5.19 -11.82 -11.06
C GLU A 75 5.19 -11.21 -9.65
N ILE A 76 4.06 -10.62 -9.28
CA ILE A 76 3.75 -10.28 -7.89
C ILE A 76 2.65 -11.20 -7.40
N ASP A 77 2.91 -11.92 -6.30
CA ASP A 77 1.97 -12.82 -5.67
C ASP A 77 1.80 -12.50 -4.18
N GLY A 78 0.88 -13.23 -3.53
CA GLY A 78 0.57 -13.01 -2.13
C GLY A 78 -0.58 -12.03 -1.92
N THR A 79 -0.63 -11.48 -0.72
CA THR A 79 -1.69 -10.55 -0.27
C THR A 79 -1.07 -9.27 0.23
N ILE A 80 -1.51 -8.12 -0.28
CA ILE A 80 -1.01 -6.79 0.12
C ILE A 80 -0.97 -6.60 1.64
N PHE A 81 -1.88 -7.25 2.36
CA PHE A 81 -2.04 -7.05 3.80
C PHE A 81 -1.12 -7.93 4.66
N THR A 82 -0.63 -9.06 4.16
CA THR A 82 0.07 -10.04 5.01
C THR A 82 1.45 -10.43 4.49
N SER A 83 1.54 -10.73 3.21
CA SER A 83 2.77 -11.27 2.61
C SER A 83 2.81 -10.94 1.12
N PHE A 84 3.83 -10.22 0.72
CA PHE A 84 4.18 -9.96 -0.66
C PHE A 84 5.26 -10.93 -1.09
N LEU A 85 5.04 -11.59 -2.23
CA LEU A 85 6.03 -12.40 -2.89
C LEU A 85 6.27 -11.84 -4.29
N ILE A 86 7.46 -11.34 -4.54
CA ILE A 86 7.87 -10.82 -5.85
C ILE A 86 8.82 -11.85 -6.44
N LYS A 87 8.50 -12.32 -7.65
CA LYS A 87 9.27 -13.37 -8.33
C LYS A 87 10.07 -12.80 -9.49
N ASN A 88 11.28 -13.33 -9.65
CA ASN A 88 12.19 -13.05 -10.76
C ASN A 88 12.38 -11.55 -11.04
N VAL A 89 12.92 -10.87 -10.03
CA VAL A 89 13.28 -9.46 -10.13
C VAL A 89 14.64 -9.34 -10.77
N THR A 90 14.76 -8.49 -11.79
CA THR A 90 16.00 -8.20 -12.47
C THR A 90 16.18 -6.70 -12.62
N LEU A 91 17.33 -6.19 -12.21
CA LEU A 91 17.75 -4.81 -12.40
C LEU A 91 18.95 -4.79 -13.35
N THR A 92 18.80 -4.09 -14.47
CA THR A 92 19.85 -3.94 -15.48
C THR A 92 20.32 -2.50 -15.56
N SER A 93 21.60 -2.31 -15.89
CA SER A 93 22.19 -1.01 -16.18
C SER A 93 21.75 -0.49 -17.57
N LEU A 94 22.17 0.74 -17.92
CA LEU A 94 21.97 1.32 -19.26
C LEU A 94 22.64 0.48 -20.36
N GLN A 95 23.72 -0.23 -20.03
CA GLN A 95 24.44 -1.10 -20.94
C GLN A 95 23.79 -2.49 -21.08
N ASN A 96 22.62 -2.71 -20.50
CA ASN A 96 21.93 -3.99 -20.46
C ASN A 96 22.61 -5.07 -19.60
N ASP A 97 23.58 -4.72 -18.77
CA ASP A 97 24.19 -5.64 -17.84
C ASP A 97 23.31 -5.88 -16.62
N THR A 98 23.12 -7.13 -16.25
CA THR A 98 22.38 -7.48 -15.05
C THR A 98 23.19 -7.14 -13.80
N VAL A 99 22.73 -6.17 -13.03
CA VAL A 99 23.37 -5.73 -11.78
C VAL A 99 22.81 -6.50 -10.59
N VAL A 100 21.49 -6.67 -10.55
CA VAL A 100 20.81 -7.43 -9.49
C VAL A 100 19.83 -8.40 -10.13
N SER A 101 19.85 -9.63 -9.66
CA SER A 101 18.84 -10.65 -9.99
C SER A 101 18.43 -11.36 -8.72
N ALA A 102 17.13 -11.43 -8.45
CA ALA A 102 16.57 -12.14 -7.31
C ALA A 102 15.43 -13.04 -7.76
N GLY A 103 15.53 -14.33 -7.45
CA GLY A 103 14.48 -15.29 -7.79
C GLY A 103 13.19 -15.03 -7.02
N ASN A 104 13.29 -14.83 -5.70
CA ASN A 104 12.13 -14.53 -4.87
C ASN A 104 12.49 -13.48 -3.81
N ILE A 105 11.63 -12.48 -3.69
CA ILE A 105 11.66 -11.49 -2.62
C ILE A 105 10.38 -11.66 -1.80
N GLU A 106 10.49 -12.10 -0.56
CA GLU A 106 9.35 -12.24 0.34
C GLU A 106 9.34 -11.11 1.37
N LEU A 107 8.27 -10.34 1.37
CA LEU A 107 8.00 -9.28 2.33
C LEU A 107 6.79 -9.66 3.17
N ARG A 108 6.97 -9.80 4.49
CA ARG A 108 5.85 -9.98 5.42
C ARG A 108 5.61 -8.71 6.20
N THR A 109 4.39 -8.24 6.15
CA THR A 109 3.93 -7.04 6.85
C THR A 109 2.93 -7.38 7.94
N SER A 110 2.62 -6.42 8.80
CA SER A 110 1.56 -6.55 9.81
C SER A 110 0.35 -5.74 9.39
N PRO A 111 -0.78 -6.39 9.03
CA PRO A 111 -1.95 -5.69 8.50
C PRO A 111 -2.52 -4.66 9.48
N LEU A 112 -2.51 -4.96 10.77
CA LEU A 112 -3.00 -4.04 11.80
C LEU A 112 -2.15 -2.77 11.91
N LYS A 113 -0.82 -2.89 11.71
CA LYS A 113 0.07 -1.73 11.78
C LYS A 113 -0.03 -0.84 10.54
N ILE A 114 -0.32 -1.42 9.38
CA ILE A 114 -0.58 -0.66 8.15
C ILE A 114 -1.83 0.23 8.33
N LEU A 115 -2.86 -0.27 8.99
CA LEU A 115 -4.07 0.50 9.29
C LEU A 115 -3.78 1.73 10.16
N PHE A 116 -2.76 1.68 11.02
CA PHE A 116 -2.29 2.79 11.85
C PHE A 116 -1.18 3.63 11.20
N LYS A 117 -1.04 3.58 9.87
CA LYS A 117 -0.03 4.30 9.09
C LYS A 117 1.44 3.95 9.44
N ASN A 118 1.65 2.84 10.13
CA ASN A 118 2.97 2.33 10.45
C ASN A 118 3.29 1.13 9.57
N ILE A 119 4.17 1.29 8.59
CA ILE A 119 4.66 0.19 7.78
C ILE A 119 5.70 -0.57 8.62
N TYR A 120 5.33 -1.74 9.11
CA TYR A 120 6.22 -2.60 9.88
C TYR A 120 6.52 -3.88 9.09
N VAL A 121 7.73 -3.97 8.57
CA VAL A 121 8.23 -5.17 7.89
C VAL A 121 8.66 -6.18 8.95
N ARG A 122 7.95 -7.30 9.03
CA ARG A 122 8.25 -8.39 9.97
C ARG A 122 9.34 -9.31 9.46
N LYS A 123 9.37 -9.54 8.17
CA LYS A 123 10.31 -10.43 7.51
C LYS A 123 10.61 -9.88 6.13
N PHE A 124 11.90 -9.83 5.83
CA PHE A 124 12.41 -9.60 4.48
C PHE A 124 13.33 -10.77 4.15
N GLU A 125 13.02 -11.50 3.11
CA GLU A 125 13.80 -12.65 2.67
C GLU A 125 14.07 -12.57 1.18
N LEU A 126 15.35 -12.69 0.84
CA LEU A 126 15.81 -12.78 -0.54
C LEU A 126 16.28 -14.20 -0.81
N LYS A 127 15.77 -14.83 -1.87
CA LYS A 127 16.17 -16.17 -2.29
C LYS A 127 16.71 -16.12 -3.70
N ASN A 128 17.76 -16.92 -3.94
CA ASN A 128 18.42 -17.01 -5.25
C ASN A 128 18.84 -15.64 -5.79
N THR A 129 19.46 -14.83 -4.91
CA THR A 129 19.90 -13.48 -5.27
C THR A 129 21.33 -13.51 -5.76
N ARG A 130 21.57 -12.84 -6.87
CA ARG A 130 22.89 -12.58 -7.44
C ARG A 130 23.05 -11.08 -7.62
N ILE A 131 24.13 -10.53 -7.10
CA ILE A 131 24.52 -9.13 -7.27
C ILE A 131 25.85 -9.13 -8.01
N ARG A 132 25.94 -8.37 -9.11
CA ARG A 132 27.15 -8.16 -9.87
C ARG A 132 27.54 -6.69 -9.82
N LEU A 133 28.51 -6.39 -9.00
CA LEU A 133 29.08 -5.04 -8.90
C LEU A 133 30.33 -5.01 -9.80
N ILE A 134 30.35 -4.08 -10.74
CA ILE A 134 31.44 -3.84 -11.66
C ILE A 134 31.83 -2.38 -11.48
N GLU A 135 33.12 -2.15 -11.25
CA GLU A 135 33.72 -0.81 -11.32
C GLU A 135 33.96 -0.49 -12.79
N GLU A 136 33.40 0.63 -13.24
CA GLU A 136 33.58 1.10 -14.61
C GLU A 136 34.86 1.91 -14.74
N SER A 137 35.22 2.27 -15.97
CA SER A 137 36.49 2.94 -16.32
C SER A 137 36.66 4.32 -15.66
N ASP A 138 35.59 4.92 -15.15
CA ASP A 138 35.56 6.17 -14.40
C ASP A 138 35.70 5.98 -12.89
N GLY A 139 35.82 4.73 -12.40
CA GLY A 139 35.94 4.39 -10.98
C GLY A 139 34.61 4.30 -10.24
N GLU A 140 33.47 4.49 -10.93
CA GLU A 140 32.16 4.35 -10.32
C GLU A 140 31.62 2.93 -10.46
N LEU A 141 30.82 2.49 -9.47
CA LEU A 141 30.15 1.19 -9.54
C LEU A 141 28.93 1.28 -10.47
N ASN A 142 28.73 0.24 -11.27
CA ASN A 142 27.59 0.12 -12.19
C ASN A 142 26.23 0.32 -11.50
N ILE A 143 26.09 -0.05 -10.21
CA ILE A 143 24.88 0.16 -9.44
C ILE A 143 24.65 1.65 -9.10
N ALA A 144 25.73 2.41 -8.86
CA ALA A 144 25.60 3.84 -8.53
C ALA A 144 25.02 4.64 -9.70
N LYS A 145 25.34 4.26 -10.93
CA LYS A 145 24.83 4.89 -12.15
C LYS A 145 23.37 4.61 -12.45
N ILE A 146 22.78 3.59 -11.83
CA ILE A 146 21.36 3.28 -11.99
C ILE A 146 20.50 4.30 -11.26
N PHE A 147 20.97 4.79 -10.14
CA PHE A 147 20.22 5.77 -9.33
C PHE A 147 20.73 7.17 -9.64
N PRO A 148 19.83 8.12 -10.01
CA PRO A 148 20.26 9.51 -10.16
C PRO A 148 20.85 9.99 -8.85
N PRO A 149 21.88 10.89 -8.91
CA PRO A 149 22.46 11.45 -7.69
C PRO A 149 21.35 12.06 -6.87
N SER A 150 21.26 11.64 -5.59
CA SER A 150 20.32 12.25 -4.65
C SER A 150 20.70 13.73 -4.56
N THR A 151 19.79 14.61 -4.98
CA THR A 151 19.84 16.02 -4.61
C THR A 151 19.58 16.08 -3.11
N GLU A 152 20.62 15.95 -2.30
CA GLU A 152 20.53 16.33 -0.89
C GLU A 152 20.05 17.77 -0.85
N PRO A 153 19.01 18.10 -0.06
CA PRO A 153 18.69 19.49 0.20
C PRO A 153 19.93 20.08 0.87
N GLU A 154 20.53 21.11 0.24
CA GLU A 154 21.57 21.89 0.87
C GLU A 154 21.06 22.32 2.26
N ASP A 155 21.69 21.79 3.30
CA ASP A 155 21.51 22.28 4.66
C ASP A 155 21.91 23.76 4.67
N THR A 156 20.92 24.62 4.50
CA THR A 156 21.08 26.05 4.79
C THR A 156 21.12 26.24 6.29
N THR A 157 22.25 25.84 6.91
CA THR A 157 22.65 26.33 8.22
C THR A 157 23.40 27.66 8.01
N THR A 158 22.65 28.72 8.17
CA THR A 158 23.22 30.03 8.53
C THR A 158 22.53 30.54 9.79
#